data_3d3184a4f02a6ac1408e78216bd0fbf8
#
_entry.id   3d3184a4f02a6ac1408e78216bd0fbf8
#
_cell.length_a   1.000
_cell.length_b   1.000
_cell.length_c   1.000
_cell.angle_alpha   90.00
_cell.angle_beta   90.00
_cell.angle_gamma   90.00
#
_symmetry.space_group_name_H-M   'P 1'
#
loop_
_entity.id
_entity.type
_entity.pdbx_description
1 polymer ?
#
loop_
_entity_poly.entity_id
_entity_poly.type
_entity_poly.pdbx_seq_one_letter_code
_entity_poly.pdbx_strand_id
1 'polypeptide(L)'
;MDTAETKAKLKQVLVDELMLPHGPEEIEDDTPLFGPDGLGLDSVDALQVVVALEKHFGLKVGDAEVAKKVLHSVNSIMEALEQENQ
;
A
#
# COMPACT_ATOMS: atom_id res chain seq x y z
N MET A 1 5.39 9.32 -14.77
CA MET A 1 5.91 8.43 -13.74
C MET A 1 5.82 7.00 -14.23
N ASP A 2 6.90 6.25 -14.10
CA ASP A 2 6.89 4.84 -14.51
C ASP A 2 6.11 4.01 -13.48
N THR A 3 5.05 3.35 -13.94
CA THR A 3 4.20 2.54 -13.07
C THR A 3 4.98 1.41 -12.40
N ALA A 4 5.87 0.76 -13.13
CA ALA A 4 6.67 -0.33 -12.58
C ALA A 4 7.62 0.16 -11.48
N GLU A 5 8.25 1.30 -11.67
CA GLU A 5 9.13 1.86 -10.66
C GLU A 5 8.36 2.29 -9.42
N THR A 6 7.20 2.93 -9.61
CA THR A 6 6.35 3.35 -8.50
C THR A 6 5.86 2.15 -7.71
N LYS A 7 5.44 1.10 -8.42
CA LYS A 7 4.98 -0.13 -7.79
C LYS A 7 6.10 -0.79 -6.98
N ALA A 8 7.29 -0.86 -7.53
CA ALA A 8 8.43 -1.43 -6.83
C ALA A 8 8.76 -0.62 -5.56
N LYS A 9 8.74 0.70 -5.68
CA LYS A 9 8.96 1.58 -4.54
C LYS A 9 7.88 1.39 -3.47
N LEU A 10 6.62 1.27 -3.90
CA LEU A 10 5.51 1.04 -2.99
C LEU A 10 5.70 -0.26 -2.20
N LYS A 11 6.05 -1.33 -2.89
CA LYS A 11 6.29 -2.62 -2.24
C LYS A 11 7.43 -2.54 -1.24
N GLN A 12 8.51 -1.83 -1.61
CA GLN A 12 9.65 -1.65 -0.72
C GLN A 12 9.25 -0.84 0.51
N VAL A 13 8.46 0.21 0.32
CA VAL A 13 7.98 1.03 1.44
C VAL A 13 7.12 0.18 2.39
N LEU A 14 6.23 -0.65 1.84
CA LEU A 14 5.42 -1.53 2.68
C LEU A 14 6.27 -2.48 3.50
N VAL A 15 7.27 -3.09 2.89
CA VAL A 15 8.17 -4.01 3.58
C VAL A 15 8.93 -3.28 4.69
N ASP A 16 9.47 -2.10 4.38
CA ASP A 16 10.28 -1.36 5.33
C ASP A 16 9.46 -0.80 6.49
N GLU A 17 8.31 -0.21 6.19
CA GLU A 17 7.48 0.44 7.22
C GLU A 17 6.77 -0.57 8.13
N LEU A 18 6.38 -1.71 7.57
CA LEU A 18 5.68 -2.74 8.34
C LEU A 18 6.61 -3.82 8.85
N MET A 19 7.89 -3.73 8.52
CA MET A 19 8.91 -4.71 8.92
C MET A 19 8.47 -6.14 8.56
N LEU A 20 8.00 -6.30 7.33
CA LEU A 20 7.51 -7.59 6.87
C LEU A 20 8.64 -8.60 6.73
N PRO A 21 8.38 -9.88 7.00
CA PRO A 21 9.40 -10.93 6.81
C PRO A 21 9.63 -11.29 5.35
N HIS A 22 8.87 -10.67 4.45
CA HIS A 22 8.95 -10.93 3.00
C HIS A 22 9.72 -9.82 2.31
N GLY A 23 10.30 -10.15 1.16
CA GLY A 23 10.88 -9.12 0.30
C GLY A 23 9.80 -8.48 -0.58
N PRO A 24 10.09 -7.31 -1.17
CA PRO A 24 9.10 -6.65 -2.03
C PRO A 24 8.68 -7.48 -3.23
N GLU A 25 9.53 -8.33 -3.73
CA GLU A 25 9.21 -9.21 -4.85
C GLU A 25 8.22 -10.33 -4.49
N GLU A 26 8.02 -10.57 -3.20
CA GLU A 26 7.05 -11.57 -2.74
C GLU A 26 5.63 -11.03 -2.64
N ILE A 27 5.47 -9.72 -2.73
CA ILE A 27 4.17 -9.08 -2.66
C ILE A 27 3.60 -9.00 -4.08
N GLU A 28 2.54 -9.74 -4.33
CA GLU A 28 1.89 -9.70 -5.63
C GLU A 28 0.95 -8.49 -5.70
N ASP A 29 0.72 -8.00 -6.92
CA ASP A 29 -0.05 -6.79 -7.14
C ASP A 29 -1.49 -6.90 -6.66
N ASP A 30 -2.08 -8.08 -6.77
CA ASP A 30 -3.48 -8.31 -6.40
C ASP A 30 -3.66 -9.01 -5.06
N THR A 31 -2.58 -9.28 -4.34
CA THR A 31 -2.67 -9.92 -3.03
C THR A 31 -3.34 -8.98 -2.04
N PRO A 32 -4.38 -9.43 -1.33
CA PRO A 32 -4.97 -8.60 -0.28
C PRO A 32 -3.94 -8.28 0.80
N LEU A 33 -3.92 -7.03 1.24
CA LEU A 33 -2.98 -6.64 2.30
C LEU A 33 -3.48 -7.08 3.68
N PHE A 34 -4.79 -7.20 3.84
CA PHE A 34 -5.40 -7.52 5.12
C PHE A 34 -6.11 -8.86 5.08
N GLY A 35 -6.24 -9.47 6.25
CA GLY A 35 -6.96 -10.71 6.39
C GLY A 35 -6.10 -11.96 6.17
N PRO A 36 -6.67 -13.14 6.44
CA PRO A 36 -5.90 -14.39 6.39
C PRO A 36 -5.50 -14.83 4.99
N ASP A 37 -6.17 -14.31 3.96
CA ASP A 37 -5.87 -14.69 2.57
C ASP A 37 -4.74 -13.88 1.96
N GLY A 38 -4.24 -12.87 2.67
CA GLY A 38 -3.18 -11.99 2.18
C GLY A 38 -2.02 -11.91 3.16
N LEU A 39 -1.52 -10.69 3.36
CA LEU A 39 -0.37 -10.47 4.24
C LEU A 39 -0.73 -10.53 5.72
N GLY A 40 -2.01 -10.58 6.05
CA GLY A 40 -2.46 -10.69 7.43
C GLY A 40 -2.28 -9.43 8.26
N LEU A 41 -2.27 -8.28 7.62
CA LEU A 41 -2.12 -7.00 8.31
C LEU A 41 -3.39 -6.67 9.10
N ASP A 42 -3.23 -5.92 10.20
CA ASP A 42 -4.35 -5.53 11.05
C ASP A 42 -4.57 -4.00 11.00
N SER A 43 -5.45 -3.50 11.87
CA SER A 43 -5.82 -2.08 11.89
C SER A 43 -4.63 -1.16 12.19
N VAL A 44 -3.72 -1.61 13.04
CA VAL A 44 -2.52 -0.84 13.37
C VAL A 44 -1.62 -0.74 12.14
N ASP A 45 -1.47 -1.85 11.42
CA ASP A 45 -0.69 -1.87 10.19
C ASP A 45 -1.31 -0.96 9.14
N ALA A 46 -2.64 -0.93 9.06
CA ALA A 46 -3.33 -0.04 8.13
C ALA A 46 -2.99 1.42 8.38
N LEU A 47 -2.96 1.82 9.65
CA LEU A 47 -2.59 3.18 10.01
C LEU A 47 -1.15 3.49 9.58
N GLN A 48 -0.23 2.54 9.79
CA GLN A 48 1.16 2.71 9.36
C GLN A 48 1.26 2.86 7.85
N VAL A 49 0.49 2.09 7.10
CA VAL A 49 0.48 2.19 5.64
C VAL A 49 -0.02 3.57 5.20
N VAL A 50 -1.10 4.06 5.81
CA VAL A 50 -1.64 5.39 5.50
C VAL A 50 -0.57 6.45 5.72
N VAL A 51 0.10 6.41 6.87
CA VAL A 51 1.16 7.36 7.19
C VAL A 51 2.31 7.26 6.19
N ALA A 52 2.71 6.04 5.84
CA ALA A 52 3.79 5.83 4.88
C ALA A 52 3.43 6.36 3.49
N LEU A 53 2.20 6.16 3.04
CA LEU A 53 1.76 6.67 1.75
C LEU A 53 1.77 8.18 1.71
N GLU A 54 1.35 8.82 2.79
CA GLU A 54 1.40 10.28 2.87
C GLU A 54 2.86 10.76 2.87
N LYS A 55 3.71 10.11 3.65
CA LYS A 55 5.10 10.51 3.81
C LYS A 55 5.92 10.31 2.53
N HIS A 56 5.76 9.18 1.87
CA HIS A 56 6.59 8.81 0.73
C HIS A 56 6.01 9.21 -0.62
N PHE A 57 4.69 9.28 -0.73
CA PHE A 57 4.02 9.53 -2.00
C PHE A 57 3.13 10.76 -1.99
N GLY A 58 2.94 11.37 -0.83
CA GLY A 58 2.04 12.51 -0.72
C GLY A 58 0.57 12.17 -0.87
N LEU A 59 0.22 10.89 -0.77
CA LEU A 59 -1.16 10.45 -0.92
C LEU A 59 -1.88 10.57 0.43
N LYS A 60 -2.92 11.39 0.46
CA LYS A 60 -3.71 11.57 1.69
C LYS A 60 -4.97 10.73 1.61
N VAL A 61 -5.20 9.96 2.65
CA VAL A 61 -6.39 9.14 2.79
C VAL A 61 -7.24 9.75 3.89
N GLY A 62 -8.40 10.29 3.52
CA GLY A 62 -9.18 11.15 4.40
C GLY A 62 -10.03 10.43 5.44
N ASP A 63 -10.45 9.19 5.19
CA ASP A 63 -11.30 8.48 6.15
C ASP A 63 -11.10 6.97 6.05
N ALA A 64 -11.68 6.26 7.03
CA ALA A 64 -11.49 4.82 7.15
C ALA A 64 -12.10 4.02 6.00
N GLU A 65 -13.22 4.48 5.45
CA GLU A 65 -13.86 3.77 4.35
C GLU A 65 -13.04 3.87 3.07
N VAL A 66 -12.52 5.06 2.79
CA VAL A 66 -11.61 5.26 1.66
C VAL A 66 -10.35 4.43 1.86
N ALA A 67 -9.82 4.41 3.08
CA ALA A 67 -8.64 3.62 3.39
C ALA A 67 -8.84 2.14 3.10
N LYS A 68 -9.99 1.59 3.47
CA LYS A 68 -10.28 0.18 3.21
C LYS A 68 -10.24 -0.14 1.73
N LYS A 69 -10.74 0.75 0.90
CA LYS A 69 -10.75 0.55 -0.56
C LYS A 69 -9.34 0.71 -1.14
N VAL A 70 -8.64 1.76 -0.72
CA VAL A 70 -7.31 2.07 -1.24
C VAL A 70 -6.31 1.00 -0.82
N LEU A 71 -6.37 0.55 0.43
CA LEU A 71 -5.39 -0.36 0.98
C LEU A 71 -5.72 -1.84 0.75
N HIS A 72 -6.68 -2.14 -0.12
CA HIS A 72 -7.06 -3.52 -0.40
C HIS A 72 -5.89 -4.33 -0.98
N SER A 73 -5.17 -3.75 -1.92
CA SER A 73 -4.03 -4.40 -2.57
C SER A 73 -3.09 -3.35 -3.15
N VAL A 74 -1.94 -3.80 -3.65
CA VAL A 74 -1.00 -2.91 -4.35
C VAL A 74 -1.70 -2.24 -5.54
N ASN A 75 -2.48 -3.00 -6.30
CA ASN A 75 -3.21 -2.44 -7.44
C ASN A 75 -4.13 -1.29 -7.04
N SER A 76 -4.87 -1.43 -5.95
CA SER A 76 -5.79 -0.38 -5.52
C SER A 76 -5.03 0.85 -5.03
N ILE A 77 -3.88 0.67 -4.38
CA ILE A 77 -3.04 1.79 -3.97
C ILE A 77 -2.48 2.50 -5.21
N MET A 78 -2.04 1.75 -6.21
CA MET A 78 -1.53 2.32 -7.45
C MET A 78 -2.60 3.14 -8.17
N GLU A 79 -3.83 2.65 -8.19
CA GLU A 79 -4.93 3.42 -8.78
C GLU A 79 -5.13 4.75 -8.08
N ALA A 80 -5.08 4.75 -6.75
CA ALA A 80 -5.21 5.98 -5.98
C ALA A 80 -4.06 6.94 -6.27
N LEU A 81 -2.84 6.44 -6.38
CA LEU A 81 -1.68 7.27 -6.71
C LEU A 81 -1.81 7.88 -8.09
N GLU A 82 -2.29 7.13 -9.05
CA GLU A 82 -2.49 7.62 -10.41
C GLU A 82 -3.55 8.73 -10.46
N GLN A 83 -4.61 8.58 -9.69
CA GLN A 83 -5.66 9.60 -9.61
C GLN A 83 -5.14 10.89 -8.99
N GLU A 84 -4.32 10.79 -7.96
CA GLU A 84 -3.75 11.97 -7.30
C GLU A 84 -2.76 12.72 -8.20
N ASN A 85 -2.12 12.03 -9.12
CA ASN A 85 -1.12 12.63 -10.00
C ASN A 85 -1.68 13.14 -11.33
N GLN A 86 -2.98 13.10 -11.50
CA GLN A 86 -3.60 13.64 -12.70
C GLN A 86 -3.88 15.13 -12.59
#